data_fddbb8cbd5652d28d311293b792f006a
#
_entry.id   fddbb8cbd5652d28d311293b792f006a
#
_cell.length_a   1.000
_cell.length_b   1.000
_cell.length_c   1.000
_cell.angle_alpha   90.00
_cell.angle_beta   90.00
_cell.angle_gamma   90.00
#
_symmetry.space_group_name_H-M   'P 1'
#
loop_
_entity.id
_entity.type
_entity.pdbx_description
1 polymer ?
#
loop_
_entity_poly.entity_id
_entity_poly.type
_entity_poly.pdbx_seq_one_letter_code
_entity_poly.pdbx_strand_id
1 'polypeptide(L)'
;MKLSVVSPAGHEQCILDSCSIHPNCQEPRVVIVGAGMAGLSAAHRLTQCGIRNFVVLEAKERPGGRIHSCWLGDAVIEMGAEWIFGACLPNSVYTLASQDRLLQTPLARLDASRGLFCTSEGRAVDLPVTITAYHTFRQIEQQASNLFRLGGEKQHGTLLNFMGLRIQQELHNFPEDQRYDAARVMFGLTNILRNRCGDDLSLVSADQYGSYIELPGGSVRVPLGYVGVMAPLLRGLPDNCIRYNKPVNVVRWGPGQAGDGRTLIKCCDGEEITADYVILTMSLGCLKCQADKLFAPPLPVCKLDAICNLGFGLSDKVYLEYAEPFWVCHEGNLKLAWSAEELLCRCDWTRGVCAIDEMPGSKHVLCASISGQEAAIMESMADNDVAEGLTQLLRRFTGNPCLPYPQMMLRSRWASDPHFCGSFSYMSCCSTVSHQCELGTPVPGPCDPQPPILLFAGEATVPGYFATVHGARLSGIREAERIILLTKKFEGPPR
;
A
#
# COMPACT_ATOMS: atom_id res chain seq x y z
N MET A 1 10.44 24.14 -16.38
CA MET A 1 11.15 24.29 -15.10
C MET A 1 11.84 22.97 -14.82
N LYS A 2 13.17 22.88 -14.93
CA LYS A 2 13.92 21.63 -14.74
C LYS A 2 13.90 21.26 -13.26
N LEU A 3 13.16 20.22 -12.88
CA LEU A 3 13.30 19.58 -11.59
C LEU A 3 14.65 18.84 -11.56
N SER A 4 15.60 19.40 -10.83
CA SER A 4 16.85 18.69 -10.50
C SER A 4 16.51 17.55 -9.55
N VAL A 5 16.60 16.32 -10.06
CA VAL A 5 16.54 15.11 -9.25
C VAL A 5 17.80 15.07 -8.40
N VAL A 6 17.67 15.43 -7.12
CA VAL A 6 18.75 15.24 -6.14
C VAL A 6 18.78 13.75 -5.79
N SER A 7 19.88 13.11 -6.08
CA SER A 7 20.13 11.69 -5.77
C SER A 7 20.13 11.48 -4.24
N PRO A 8 19.34 10.55 -3.69
CA PRO A 8 19.24 10.35 -2.24
C PRO A 8 20.47 9.69 -1.60
N ALA A 9 21.33 9.07 -2.39
CA ALA A 9 22.40 8.21 -1.86
C ALA A 9 23.61 8.94 -1.23
N GLY A 10 23.77 10.26 -1.47
CA GLY A 10 24.87 11.05 -0.92
C GLY A 10 24.58 11.72 0.42
N HIS A 11 23.32 11.77 0.86
CA HIS A 11 22.92 12.53 2.05
C HIS A 11 22.88 11.73 3.36
N GLU A 12 22.76 10.41 3.31
CA GLU A 12 22.67 9.62 4.57
C GLU A 12 24.00 9.56 5.33
N GLN A 13 25.13 9.58 4.67
CA GLN A 13 26.44 9.43 5.32
C GLN A 13 27.06 10.75 5.83
N CYS A 14 26.74 11.88 5.18
CA CYS A 14 27.22 13.19 5.62
C CYS A 14 26.40 13.88 6.72
N ILE A 15 25.17 13.38 7.01
CA ILE A 15 24.29 13.98 8.02
C ILE A 15 24.47 13.32 9.40
N LEU A 16 25.10 12.14 9.46
CA LEU A 16 25.29 11.38 10.72
C LEU A 16 26.23 12.07 11.71
N ASP A 17 27.16 12.91 11.25
CA ASP A 17 28.22 13.47 12.11
C ASP A 17 27.88 14.82 12.78
N SER A 18 26.71 15.41 12.53
CA SER A 18 26.35 16.74 13.08
C SER A 18 25.01 16.86 13.78
N CYS A 19 24.38 15.75 14.15
CA CYS A 19 23.01 15.72 14.66
C CYS A 19 22.85 15.57 16.18
N SER A 20 23.75 16.05 17.00
CA SER A 20 23.51 16.16 18.44
C SER A 20 22.78 17.48 18.76
N ILE A 21 21.63 17.40 19.43
CA ILE A 21 20.98 18.58 20.03
C ILE A 21 21.87 19.08 21.16
N HIS A 22 22.06 20.39 21.21
CA HIS A 22 22.85 21.00 22.28
C HIS A 22 22.23 20.71 23.65
N PRO A 23 23.00 20.34 24.70
CA PRO A 23 22.45 19.93 25.98
C PRO A 23 21.58 20.95 26.73
N ASN A 24 21.55 22.20 26.26
CA ASN A 24 20.75 23.28 26.84
C ASN A 24 19.43 23.59 26.09
N CYS A 25 19.09 22.85 25.01
CA CYS A 25 17.80 23.02 24.32
C CYS A 25 16.72 22.17 24.97
N GLN A 26 15.54 22.76 25.16
CA GLN A 26 14.38 22.01 25.61
C GLN A 26 13.91 21.12 24.43
N GLU A 27 14.00 19.79 24.59
CA GLU A 27 13.52 18.85 23.60
C GLU A 27 12.01 19.07 23.32
N PRO A 28 11.58 19.14 22.04
CA PRO A 28 10.18 19.24 21.71
C PRO A 28 9.46 17.95 22.13
N ARG A 29 8.25 18.09 22.62
CA ARG A 29 7.37 16.94 22.89
C ARG A 29 6.66 16.54 21.61
N VAL A 30 6.91 15.33 21.12
CA VAL A 30 6.35 14.82 19.87
C VAL A 30 5.36 13.69 20.15
N VAL A 31 4.18 13.75 19.53
CA VAL A 31 3.24 12.62 19.49
C VAL A 31 3.22 12.08 18.07
N ILE A 32 3.43 10.76 17.93
CA ILE A 32 3.34 10.04 16.67
C ILE A 32 2.08 9.16 16.73
N VAL A 33 1.14 9.37 15.82
CA VAL A 33 -0.11 8.61 15.74
C VAL A 33 0.06 7.49 14.72
N GLY A 34 0.15 6.26 15.22
CA GLY A 34 0.34 5.02 14.45
C GLY A 34 1.75 4.45 14.52
N ALA A 35 1.86 3.15 14.85
CA ALA A 35 3.10 2.38 14.85
C ALA A 35 3.27 1.53 13.57
N GLY A 36 2.82 2.03 12.42
CA GLY A 36 3.13 1.49 11.11
C GLY A 36 4.54 1.88 10.64
N MET A 37 4.90 1.49 9.42
CA MET A 37 6.22 1.78 8.84
C MET A 37 6.58 3.27 8.90
N ALA A 38 5.65 4.17 8.61
CA ALA A 38 5.89 5.62 8.66
C ALA A 38 6.18 6.10 10.09
N GLY A 39 5.34 5.73 11.06
CA GLY A 39 5.50 6.16 12.45
C GLY A 39 6.75 5.60 13.12
N LEU A 40 7.05 4.31 12.91
CA LEU A 40 8.28 3.70 13.42
C LEU A 40 9.54 4.30 12.80
N SER A 41 9.50 4.63 11.49
CA SER A 41 10.62 5.30 10.82
C SER A 41 10.83 6.71 11.33
N ALA A 42 9.76 7.44 11.65
CA ALA A 42 9.83 8.75 12.29
C ALA A 42 10.43 8.65 13.69
N ALA A 43 9.92 7.75 14.54
CA ALA A 43 10.42 7.52 15.89
C ALA A 43 11.92 7.14 15.89
N HIS A 44 12.29 6.21 15.03
CA HIS A 44 13.68 5.78 14.87
C HIS A 44 14.59 6.94 14.43
N ARG A 45 14.15 7.76 13.45
CA ARG A 45 14.94 8.91 12.98
C ARG A 45 15.09 9.99 14.04
N LEU A 46 14.03 10.30 14.81
CA LEU A 46 14.10 11.22 15.95
C LEU A 46 15.12 10.73 16.98
N THR A 47 15.06 9.43 17.33
CA THR A 47 16.00 8.80 18.26
C THR A 47 17.45 8.88 17.79
N GLN A 48 17.72 8.62 16.52
CA GLN A 48 19.06 8.76 15.91
C GLN A 48 19.63 10.17 16.05
N CYS A 49 18.78 11.18 16.05
CA CYS A 49 19.17 12.60 16.18
C CYS A 49 19.08 13.13 17.62
N GLY A 50 18.89 12.26 18.60
CA GLY A 50 18.91 12.60 20.02
C GLY A 50 17.58 13.10 20.57
N ILE A 51 16.50 13.20 19.78
CA ILE A 51 15.17 13.55 20.27
C ILE A 51 14.53 12.29 20.84
N ARG A 52 14.31 12.26 22.15
CA ARG A 52 13.75 11.11 22.90
C ARG A 52 12.42 11.42 23.56
N ASN A 53 12.05 12.70 23.65
CA ASN A 53 10.78 13.13 24.25
C ASN A 53 9.62 12.95 23.26
N PHE A 54 9.32 11.72 22.92
CA PHE A 54 8.17 11.38 22.08
C PHE A 54 7.40 10.16 22.59
N VAL A 55 6.16 10.04 22.15
CA VAL A 55 5.30 8.88 22.34
C VAL A 55 4.66 8.48 21.02
N VAL A 56 4.61 7.16 20.77
CA VAL A 56 3.88 6.58 19.62
C VAL A 56 2.57 6.00 20.15
N LEU A 57 1.44 6.43 19.60
CA LEU A 57 0.10 5.94 19.96
C LEU A 57 -0.36 4.98 18.87
N GLU A 58 -0.49 3.70 19.19
CA GLU A 58 -0.96 2.66 18.28
C GLU A 58 -2.35 2.20 18.70
N ALA A 59 -3.27 2.20 17.75
CA ALA A 59 -4.65 1.84 18.01
C ALA A 59 -4.85 0.34 18.30
N LYS A 60 -4.00 -0.50 17.71
CA LYS A 60 -4.04 -1.96 17.86
C LYS A 60 -3.09 -2.45 18.95
N GLU A 61 -3.13 -3.75 19.22
CA GLU A 61 -2.24 -4.44 20.17
C GLU A 61 -0.84 -4.76 19.61
N ARG A 62 -0.63 -4.50 18.30
CA ARG A 62 0.60 -4.81 17.57
C ARG A 62 1.10 -3.64 16.74
N PRO A 63 2.41 -3.51 16.51
CA PRO A 63 2.95 -2.58 15.54
C PRO A 63 2.75 -3.11 14.10
N GLY A 64 3.11 -2.30 13.11
CA GLY A 64 3.20 -2.67 11.70
C GLY A 64 2.10 -2.13 10.83
N GLY A 65 0.93 -1.87 11.41
CA GLY A 65 -0.21 -1.40 10.63
C GLY A 65 -0.59 -2.39 9.52
N ARG A 66 -0.45 -1.98 8.25
CA ARG A 66 -0.71 -2.79 7.05
C ARG A 66 0.41 -3.80 6.71
N ILE A 67 1.46 -3.88 7.49
CA ILE A 67 2.41 -5.00 7.51
C ILE A 67 1.93 -5.98 8.57
N HIS A 68 1.55 -7.19 8.15
CA HIS A 68 1.02 -8.20 9.05
C HIS A 68 1.30 -9.59 8.51
N SER A 69 2.27 -10.27 9.12
CA SER A 69 2.65 -11.65 8.81
C SER A 69 2.02 -12.61 9.81
N CYS A 70 1.53 -13.75 9.34
CA CYS A 70 0.93 -14.82 10.13
C CYS A 70 1.50 -16.17 9.72
N TRP A 71 1.35 -17.18 10.57
CA TRP A 71 1.61 -18.57 10.22
C TRP A 71 0.34 -19.25 9.71
N LEU A 72 0.45 -19.99 8.62
CA LEU A 72 -0.57 -20.90 8.14
C LEU A 72 0.12 -22.16 7.61
N GLY A 73 -0.19 -23.32 8.20
CA GLY A 73 0.44 -24.58 7.84
C GLY A 73 1.96 -24.52 7.93
N ASP A 74 2.61 -24.76 6.82
CA ASP A 74 4.07 -24.82 6.66
C ASP A 74 4.74 -23.51 6.26
N ALA A 75 3.98 -22.39 6.16
CA ALA A 75 4.52 -21.14 5.66
C ALA A 75 4.10 -19.90 6.47
N VAL A 76 4.94 -18.87 6.36
CA VAL A 76 4.57 -17.51 6.76
C VAL A 76 3.80 -16.85 5.62
N ILE A 77 2.59 -16.41 5.89
CA ILE A 77 1.72 -15.68 4.96
C ILE A 77 1.66 -14.20 5.30
N GLU A 78 1.38 -13.38 4.30
CA GLU A 78 1.31 -11.92 4.43
C GLU A 78 -0.11 -11.42 4.23
N MET A 79 -0.76 -11.04 5.31
CA MET A 79 -2.12 -10.47 5.23
C MET A 79 -2.12 -9.11 4.52
N GLY A 80 -1.03 -8.36 4.58
CA GLY A 80 -0.85 -7.06 3.93
C GLY A 80 0.30 -7.05 2.95
N ALA A 81 1.25 -6.13 3.17
CA ALA A 81 2.44 -5.99 2.32
C ALA A 81 3.25 -7.27 2.30
N GLU A 82 3.64 -7.70 1.09
CA GLU A 82 4.31 -8.98 0.87
C GLU A 82 5.65 -8.82 0.15
N TRP A 83 5.74 -7.83 -0.75
CA TRP A 83 6.88 -7.67 -1.64
C TRP A 83 7.58 -6.34 -1.40
N ILE A 84 8.92 -6.38 -1.38
CA ILE A 84 9.75 -5.19 -1.51
C ILE A 84 9.88 -4.93 -3.02
N PHE A 85 9.21 -3.89 -3.52
CA PHE A 85 9.21 -3.51 -4.94
C PHE A 85 10.46 -2.69 -5.26
N GLY A 86 11.34 -3.26 -6.10
CA GLY A 86 12.63 -2.69 -6.44
C GLY A 86 13.74 -3.13 -5.46
N ALA A 87 14.39 -4.25 -5.78
CA ALA A 87 15.53 -4.77 -5.01
C ALA A 87 16.82 -3.98 -5.34
N CYS A 88 16.86 -2.71 -4.96
CA CYS A 88 17.97 -1.80 -5.26
C CYS A 88 18.25 -0.84 -4.08
N LEU A 89 19.48 -0.29 -4.05
CA LEU A 89 19.91 0.61 -2.98
C LEU A 89 19.03 1.86 -2.76
N PRO A 90 18.44 2.49 -3.80
CA PRO A 90 17.51 3.58 -3.60
C PRO A 90 16.23 3.21 -2.84
N ASN A 91 15.88 1.92 -2.77
CA ASN A 91 14.76 1.46 -1.95
C ASN A 91 15.19 1.37 -0.48
N SER A 92 14.73 2.31 0.34
CA SER A 92 15.10 2.40 1.75
C SER A 92 14.68 1.19 2.58
N VAL A 93 13.64 0.45 2.17
CA VAL A 93 13.19 -0.78 2.84
C VAL A 93 14.06 -1.96 2.44
N TYR A 94 14.46 -2.04 1.16
CA TYR A 94 15.40 -3.04 0.70
C TYR A 94 16.76 -2.90 1.40
N THR A 95 17.25 -1.67 1.52
CA THR A 95 18.49 -1.37 2.24
C THR A 95 18.40 -1.79 3.70
N LEU A 96 17.30 -1.43 4.39
CA LEU A 96 17.06 -1.82 5.78
C LEU A 96 17.03 -3.34 5.95
N ALA A 97 16.29 -4.05 5.10
CA ALA A 97 16.19 -5.50 5.15
C ALA A 97 17.54 -6.20 4.85
N SER A 98 18.33 -5.63 3.92
CA SER A 98 19.65 -6.15 3.56
C SER A 98 20.66 -5.96 4.69
N GLN A 99 20.69 -4.78 5.32
CA GLN A 99 21.57 -4.49 6.45
C GLN A 99 21.27 -5.40 7.64
N ASP A 100 20.02 -5.73 7.86
CA ASP A 100 19.60 -6.64 8.94
C ASP A 100 19.63 -8.14 8.54
N ARG A 101 20.19 -8.45 7.37
CA ARG A 101 20.36 -9.80 6.83
C ARG A 101 19.05 -10.59 6.66
N LEU A 102 17.93 -9.91 6.46
CA LEU A 102 16.62 -10.54 6.29
C LEU A 102 16.44 -11.16 4.89
N LEU A 103 17.31 -10.82 3.94
CA LEU A 103 17.25 -11.24 2.53
C LEU A 103 18.35 -12.24 2.17
N GLN A 104 18.79 -13.11 3.11
CA GLN A 104 19.86 -14.10 2.83
C GLN A 104 19.47 -15.11 1.74
N THR A 105 18.19 -15.49 1.67
CA THR A 105 17.62 -16.35 0.63
C THR A 105 16.34 -15.71 0.10
N PRO A 106 16.43 -14.59 -0.63
CA PRO A 106 15.24 -13.88 -1.07
C PRO A 106 14.45 -14.72 -2.08
N LEU A 107 13.13 -14.76 -1.90
CA LEU A 107 12.23 -15.33 -2.87
C LEU A 107 11.86 -14.25 -3.88
N ALA A 108 12.27 -14.43 -5.12
CA ALA A 108 11.86 -13.56 -6.21
C ALA A 108 10.40 -13.82 -6.58
N ARG A 109 9.68 -12.76 -6.94
CA ARG A 109 8.35 -12.91 -7.51
C ARG A 109 8.44 -13.63 -8.85
N LEU A 110 7.61 -14.63 -9.04
CA LEU A 110 7.50 -15.30 -10.33
C LEU A 110 7.02 -14.30 -11.40
N ASP A 111 7.53 -14.47 -12.62
CA ASP A 111 7.12 -13.64 -13.74
C ASP A 111 5.61 -13.80 -13.96
N ALA A 112 4.91 -12.68 -14.13
CA ALA A 112 3.47 -12.68 -14.39
C ALA A 112 3.10 -13.31 -15.74
N SER A 113 4.06 -13.56 -16.65
CA SER A 113 3.86 -14.37 -17.86
C SER A 113 3.71 -15.87 -17.55
N ARG A 114 4.22 -16.31 -16.40
CA ARG A 114 4.07 -17.70 -15.95
C ARG A 114 2.69 -17.94 -15.36
N GLY A 115 2.25 -19.17 -15.40
CA GLY A 115 0.94 -19.60 -14.91
C GLY A 115 -0.03 -19.90 -16.03
N LEU A 116 -1.03 -20.67 -15.69
CA LEU A 116 -2.02 -21.20 -16.62
C LEU A 116 -3.24 -20.29 -16.67
N PHE A 117 -3.57 -19.75 -17.85
CA PHE A 117 -4.86 -19.12 -18.08
C PHE A 117 -5.90 -20.18 -18.37
N CYS A 118 -6.89 -20.29 -17.51
CA CYS A 118 -8.02 -21.19 -17.70
C CYS A 118 -9.31 -20.40 -17.91
N THR A 119 -10.14 -20.94 -18.78
CA THR A 119 -11.49 -20.41 -19.01
C THR A 119 -12.47 -20.96 -17.97
N SER A 120 -13.60 -20.32 -17.85
CA SER A 120 -14.68 -20.77 -16.95
C SER A 120 -15.33 -22.09 -17.32
N GLU A 121 -15.03 -22.62 -18.50
CA GLU A 121 -15.40 -23.97 -18.96
C GLU A 121 -14.37 -25.03 -18.54
N GLY A 122 -13.33 -24.67 -17.79
CA GLY A 122 -12.30 -25.60 -17.34
C GLY A 122 -11.24 -25.95 -18.40
N ARG A 123 -11.12 -25.13 -19.43
CA ARG A 123 -10.15 -25.31 -20.52
C ARG A 123 -8.96 -24.38 -20.36
N ALA A 124 -7.76 -24.88 -20.49
CA ALA A 124 -6.57 -24.06 -20.60
C ALA A 124 -6.54 -23.31 -21.95
N VAL A 125 -6.15 -22.05 -21.94
CA VAL A 125 -5.89 -21.28 -23.15
C VAL A 125 -4.54 -21.67 -23.73
N ASP A 126 -4.46 -21.79 -25.05
CA ASP A 126 -3.24 -22.16 -25.75
C ASP A 126 -2.08 -21.21 -25.43
N LEU A 127 -0.92 -21.79 -25.13
CA LEU A 127 0.25 -21.03 -24.69
C LEU A 127 0.71 -19.96 -25.70
N PRO A 128 0.78 -20.20 -27.02
CA PRO A 128 1.10 -19.17 -28.01
C PRO A 128 0.16 -17.97 -27.98
N VAL A 129 -1.15 -18.22 -27.82
CA VAL A 129 -2.17 -17.16 -27.71
C VAL A 129 -1.95 -16.37 -26.42
N THR A 130 -1.74 -17.09 -25.31
CA THR A 130 -1.48 -16.49 -24.01
C THR A 130 -0.26 -15.57 -24.02
N ILE A 131 0.87 -16.05 -24.57
CA ILE A 131 2.11 -15.28 -24.66
C ILE A 131 1.91 -14.02 -25.50
N THR A 132 1.28 -14.13 -26.67
CA THR A 132 1.03 -12.99 -27.56
C THR A 132 0.11 -11.98 -26.89
N ALA A 133 -1.00 -12.44 -26.30
CA ALA A 133 -1.94 -11.58 -25.59
C ALA A 133 -1.28 -10.87 -24.37
N TYR A 134 -0.43 -11.58 -23.62
CA TYR A 134 0.32 -11.00 -22.53
C TYR A 134 1.26 -9.88 -22.99
N HIS A 135 2.06 -10.10 -24.03
CA HIS A 135 2.96 -9.06 -24.55
C HIS A 135 2.20 -7.86 -25.09
N THR A 136 1.12 -8.09 -25.84
CA THR A 136 0.24 -7.00 -26.33
C THR A 136 -0.35 -6.19 -25.17
N PHE A 137 -0.85 -6.86 -24.13
CA PHE A 137 -1.38 -6.21 -22.93
C PHE A 137 -0.31 -5.35 -22.23
N ARG A 138 0.92 -5.86 -22.09
CA ARG A 138 2.04 -5.11 -21.50
C ARG A 138 2.40 -3.86 -22.31
N GLN A 139 2.32 -3.93 -23.63
CA GLN A 139 2.51 -2.76 -24.50
C GLN A 139 1.41 -1.71 -24.29
N ILE A 140 0.14 -2.12 -24.18
CA ILE A 140 -0.98 -1.23 -23.87
C ILE A 140 -0.78 -0.58 -22.48
N GLU A 141 -0.40 -1.35 -21.48
CA GLU A 141 -0.12 -0.85 -20.14
C GLU A 141 1.03 0.17 -20.12
N GLN A 142 2.09 -0.08 -20.91
CA GLN A 142 3.18 0.87 -21.08
C GLN A 142 2.72 2.17 -21.74
N GLN A 143 1.81 2.09 -22.71
CA GLN A 143 1.21 3.28 -23.32
C GLN A 143 0.42 4.09 -22.31
N ALA A 144 -0.38 3.44 -21.45
CA ALA A 144 -1.08 4.10 -20.34
C ALA A 144 -0.11 4.81 -19.39
N SER A 145 0.97 4.15 -19.01
CA SER A 145 2.00 4.75 -18.15
C SER A 145 2.68 5.97 -18.80
N ASN A 146 2.83 5.98 -20.10
CA ASN A 146 3.45 7.09 -20.83
C ASN A 146 2.55 8.34 -20.91
N LEU A 147 1.23 8.21 -20.71
CA LEU A 147 0.32 9.36 -20.74
C LEU A 147 0.73 10.45 -19.73
N PHE A 148 1.10 10.05 -18.54
CA PHE A 148 1.58 10.96 -17.51
C PHE A 148 2.81 11.78 -17.91
N ARG A 149 3.75 11.16 -18.65
CA ARG A 149 4.99 11.80 -19.12
C ARG A 149 4.76 12.76 -20.29
N LEU A 150 3.75 12.48 -21.12
CA LEU A 150 3.46 13.27 -22.29
C LEU A 150 2.81 14.61 -21.96
N GLY A 151 2.19 14.75 -20.78
CA GLY A 151 1.68 16.03 -20.26
C GLY A 151 0.72 16.71 -21.21
N GLY A 152 -0.22 15.96 -21.83
CA GLY A 152 -1.12 16.50 -22.85
C GLY A 152 -2.33 17.19 -22.26
N GLU A 153 -2.90 18.16 -23.02
CA GLU A 153 -4.19 18.79 -22.70
C GLU A 153 -5.39 17.81 -22.82
N LYS A 154 -5.18 16.63 -23.43
CA LYS A 154 -6.22 15.62 -23.63
C LYS A 154 -6.40 14.80 -22.36
N GLN A 155 -7.58 14.85 -21.80
CA GLN A 155 -7.99 13.92 -20.75
C GLN A 155 -8.42 12.59 -21.38
N HIS A 156 -7.74 11.51 -20.99
CA HIS A 156 -8.03 10.15 -21.47
C HIS A 156 -9.07 9.44 -20.60
N GLY A 157 -9.51 10.10 -19.52
CA GLY A 157 -10.54 9.58 -18.63
C GLY A 157 -10.06 8.45 -17.73
N THR A 158 -10.85 7.37 -17.67
CA THR A 158 -10.56 6.25 -16.77
C THR A 158 -9.58 5.27 -17.41
N LEU A 159 -8.78 4.60 -16.57
CA LEU A 159 -7.87 3.56 -17.03
C LEU A 159 -8.62 2.39 -17.68
N LEU A 160 -9.83 2.06 -17.18
CA LEU A 160 -10.68 1.05 -17.80
C LEU A 160 -11.03 1.38 -19.25
N ASN A 161 -11.46 2.62 -19.52
CA ASN A 161 -11.82 3.06 -20.87
C ASN A 161 -10.62 3.05 -21.81
N PHE A 162 -9.48 3.57 -21.35
CA PHE A 162 -8.24 3.57 -22.13
C PHE A 162 -7.81 2.13 -22.49
N MET A 163 -7.70 1.25 -21.49
CA MET A 163 -7.30 -0.15 -21.70
C MET A 163 -8.30 -0.86 -22.62
N GLY A 164 -9.61 -0.71 -22.38
CA GLY A 164 -10.65 -1.37 -23.17
C GLY A 164 -10.62 -0.98 -24.64
N LEU A 165 -10.49 0.31 -24.95
CA LEU A 165 -10.37 0.79 -26.34
C LEU A 165 -9.11 0.23 -27.02
N ARG A 166 -7.98 0.21 -26.33
CA ARG A 166 -6.73 -0.31 -26.90
C ARG A 166 -6.78 -1.82 -27.08
N ILE A 167 -7.34 -2.56 -26.12
CA ILE A 167 -7.53 -4.01 -26.25
C ILE A 167 -8.41 -4.31 -27.49
N GLN A 168 -9.53 -3.63 -27.67
CA GLN A 168 -10.39 -3.81 -28.85
C GLN A 168 -9.62 -3.58 -30.15
N GLN A 169 -8.80 -2.52 -30.22
CA GLN A 169 -7.98 -2.23 -31.40
C GLN A 169 -6.97 -3.33 -31.69
N GLU A 170 -6.25 -3.80 -30.67
CA GLU A 170 -5.20 -4.81 -30.83
C GLU A 170 -5.76 -6.21 -31.13
N LEU A 171 -6.98 -6.53 -30.70
CA LEU A 171 -7.62 -7.82 -31.01
C LEU A 171 -7.82 -8.03 -32.52
N HIS A 172 -7.95 -6.96 -33.30
CA HIS A 172 -8.04 -7.09 -34.75
C HIS A 172 -6.77 -7.66 -35.40
N ASN A 173 -5.63 -7.53 -34.74
CA ASN A 173 -4.34 -8.07 -35.18
C ASN A 173 -4.16 -9.56 -34.91
N PHE A 174 -5.06 -10.16 -34.09
CA PHE A 174 -5.05 -11.61 -33.85
C PHE A 174 -5.78 -12.36 -34.96
N PRO A 175 -5.37 -13.61 -35.29
CA PRO A 175 -6.15 -14.52 -36.14
C PRO A 175 -7.59 -14.65 -35.62
N GLU A 176 -8.55 -14.78 -36.51
CA GLU A 176 -9.96 -14.75 -36.15
C GLU A 176 -10.35 -15.83 -35.14
N ASP A 177 -9.80 -17.03 -35.32
CA ASP A 177 -9.99 -18.20 -34.47
C ASP A 177 -9.35 -18.05 -33.06
N GLN A 178 -8.40 -17.11 -32.89
CA GLN A 178 -7.70 -16.85 -31.61
C GLN A 178 -8.22 -15.62 -30.87
N ARG A 179 -9.00 -14.74 -31.52
CA ARG A 179 -9.44 -13.47 -30.95
C ARG A 179 -10.21 -13.63 -29.66
N TYR A 180 -11.07 -14.61 -29.58
CA TYR A 180 -11.91 -14.86 -28.40
C TYR A 180 -11.04 -15.23 -27.20
N ASP A 181 -10.11 -16.16 -27.36
CA ASP A 181 -9.19 -16.57 -26.29
C ASP A 181 -8.21 -15.46 -25.90
N ALA A 182 -7.69 -14.71 -26.88
CA ALA A 182 -6.84 -13.56 -26.62
C ALA A 182 -7.59 -12.47 -25.80
N ALA A 183 -8.86 -12.22 -26.12
CA ALA A 183 -9.70 -11.29 -25.37
C ALA A 183 -9.87 -11.74 -23.90
N ARG A 184 -10.17 -13.02 -23.67
CA ARG A 184 -10.32 -13.60 -22.32
C ARG A 184 -9.03 -13.47 -21.51
N VAL A 185 -7.85 -13.73 -22.10
CA VAL A 185 -6.57 -13.52 -21.46
C VAL A 185 -6.36 -12.05 -21.09
N MET A 186 -6.64 -11.12 -22.00
CA MET A 186 -6.49 -9.69 -21.75
C MET A 186 -7.46 -9.18 -20.67
N PHE A 187 -8.67 -9.71 -20.58
CA PHE A 187 -9.61 -9.38 -19.50
C PHE A 187 -9.13 -9.94 -18.15
N GLY A 188 -8.59 -11.16 -18.11
CA GLY A 188 -7.94 -11.69 -16.92
C GLY A 188 -6.77 -10.81 -16.46
N LEU A 189 -5.92 -10.35 -17.39
CA LEU A 189 -4.83 -9.42 -17.09
C LEU A 189 -5.35 -8.05 -16.63
N THR A 190 -6.48 -7.57 -17.16
CA THR A 190 -7.13 -6.36 -16.68
C THR A 190 -7.60 -6.50 -15.24
N ASN A 191 -8.10 -7.66 -14.85
CA ASN A 191 -8.48 -7.93 -13.46
C ASN A 191 -7.25 -8.01 -12.54
N ILE A 192 -6.14 -8.57 -13.00
CA ILE A 192 -4.85 -8.52 -12.26
C ILE A 192 -4.36 -7.06 -12.12
N LEU A 193 -4.49 -6.23 -13.17
CA LEU A 193 -4.16 -4.81 -13.11
C LEU A 193 -5.05 -4.07 -12.09
N ARG A 194 -6.35 -4.38 -12.04
CA ARG A 194 -7.29 -3.88 -11.05
C ARG A 194 -6.80 -4.14 -9.62
N ASN A 195 -6.33 -5.35 -9.33
CA ASN A 195 -5.77 -5.69 -8.02
C ASN A 195 -4.50 -4.87 -7.69
N ARG A 196 -3.64 -4.61 -8.68
CA ARG A 196 -2.45 -3.77 -8.48
C ARG A 196 -2.80 -2.30 -8.22
N CYS A 197 -3.88 -1.80 -8.82
CA CYS A 197 -4.40 -0.46 -8.54
C CYS A 197 -5.18 -0.39 -7.23
N GLY A 198 -5.65 -1.52 -6.72
CA GLY A 198 -6.41 -1.64 -5.48
C GLY A 198 -7.90 -1.35 -5.62
N ASP A 199 -8.39 -0.96 -6.81
CA ASP A 199 -9.79 -0.64 -7.01
C ASP A 199 -10.21 -0.83 -8.48
N ASP A 200 -11.51 -0.62 -8.76
CA ASP A 200 -12.04 -0.67 -10.12
C ASP A 200 -11.32 0.34 -11.01
N LEU A 201 -10.88 -0.12 -12.18
CA LEU A 201 -10.16 0.72 -13.15
C LEU A 201 -11.02 1.86 -13.72
N SER A 202 -12.34 1.81 -13.53
CA SER A 202 -13.24 2.94 -13.84
C SER A 202 -13.08 4.14 -12.90
N LEU A 203 -12.44 3.95 -11.75
CA LEU A 203 -12.13 4.99 -10.77
C LEU A 203 -10.69 5.50 -10.90
N VAL A 204 -9.81 4.73 -11.53
CA VAL A 204 -8.38 5.05 -11.70
C VAL A 204 -8.18 5.96 -12.90
N SER A 205 -7.42 7.04 -12.73
CA SER A 205 -7.08 7.97 -13.81
C SER A 205 -6.09 7.36 -14.80
N ALA A 206 -6.42 7.35 -16.09
CA ALA A 206 -5.49 6.98 -17.14
C ALA A 206 -4.29 7.95 -17.20
N ASP A 207 -4.56 9.26 -17.09
CA ASP A 207 -3.55 10.31 -17.21
C ASP A 207 -2.57 10.35 -16.02
N GLN A 208 -2.99 9.86 -14.85
CA GLN A 208 -2.16 9.81 -13.65
C GLN A 208 -1.56 8.42 -13.37
N TYR A 209 -1.92 7.40 -14.15
CA TYR A 209 -1.46 6.02 -13.93
C TYR A 209 0.07 5.91 -13.93
N GLY A 210 0.74 6.61 -14.83
CA GLY A 210 2.20 6.63 -14.92
C GLY A 210 2.92 7.53 -13.90
N SER A 211 2.22 8.12 -12.93
CA SER A 211 2.83 8.91 -11.86
C SER A 211 3.60 8.06 -10.84
N TYR A 212 3.32 6.76 -10.77
CA TYR A 212 4.10 5.81 -9.97
C TYR A 212 5.50 5.60 -10.58
N ILE A 213 6.53 5.61 -9.73
CA ILE A 213 7.93 5.39 -10.12
C ILE A 213 8.33 3.98 -9.75
N GLU A 214 8.48 3.12 -10.75
CA GLU A 214 8.98 1.77 -10.56
C GLU A 214 10.50 1.78 -10.31
N LEU A 215 10.91 1.20 -9.18
CA LEU A 215 12.31 1.03 -8.85
C LEU A 215 12.88 -0.25 -9.50
N PRO A 216 14.14 -0.22 -9.98
CA PRO A 216 14.75 -1.39 -10.63
C PRO A 216 15.04 -2.52 -9.64
N GLY A 217 15.41 -3.70 -10.18
CA GLY A 217 15.83 -4.87 -9.39
C GLY A 217 14.72 -5.88 -9.09
N GLY A 218 13.52 -5.66 -9.64
CA GLY A 218 12.39 -6.57 -9.46
C GLY A 218 11.82 -6.54 -8.04
N SER A 219 11.02 -7.53 -7.70
CA SER A 219 10.36 -7.64 -6.40
C SER A 219 10.91 -8.83 -5.63
N VAL A 220 11.21 -8.64 -4.34
CA VAL A 220 11.71 -9.70 -3.46
C VAL A 220 10.85 -9.84 -2.22
N ARG A 221 10.70 -11.06 -1.72
CA ARG A 221 9.98 -11.38 -0.50
C ARG A 221 10.94 -11.60 0.65
N VAL A 222 10.54 -11.20 1.86
CA VAL A 222 11.27 -11.49 3.09
C VAL A 222 10.88 -12.92 3.54
N PRO A 223 11.82 -13.89 3.57
CA PRO A 223 11.47 -15.31 3.77
C PRO A 223 10.76 -15.62 5.09
N LEU A 224 11.15 -14.96 6.18
CA LEU A 224 10.59 -15.15 7.51
C LEU A 224 9.50 -14.16 7.89
N GLY A 225 8.93 -13.49 6.90
CA GLY A 225 7.85 -12.53 7.07
C GLY A 225 8.30 -11.07 6.98
N TYR A 226 7.48 -10.29 6.29
CA TYR A 226 7.75 -8.86 6.09
C TYR A 226 7.80 -8.08 7.41
N VAL A 227 7.10 -8.56 8.44
CA VAL A 227 7.12 -7.99 9.79
C VAL A 227 8.54 -7.84 10.35
N GLY A 228 9.47 -8.72 9.94
CA GLY A 228 10.87 -8.68 10.32
C GLY A 228 11.57 -7.36 9.98
N VAL A 229 11.12 -6.66 8.93
CA VAL A 229 11.70 -5.37 8.51
C VAL A 229 11.49 -4.27 9.56
N MET A 230 10.57 -4.44 10.49
CA MET A 230 10.35 -3.48 11.57
C MET A 230 11.32 -3.66 12.75
N ALA A 231 11.92 -4.83 12.90
CA ALA A 231 12.82 -5.11 14.03
C ALA A 231 13.97 -4.11 14.15
N PRO A 232 14.70 -3.73 13.09
CA PRO A 232 15.75 -2.72 13.17
C PRO A 232 15.23 -1.33 13.55
N LEU A 233 13.97 -0.99 13.22
CA LEU A 233 13.38 0.30 13.60
C LEU A 233 12.99 0.32 15.09
N LEU A 234 12.58 -0.81 15.63
CA LEU A 234 12.20 -0.94 17.04
C LEU A 234 13.44 -0.98 17.97
N ARG A 235 14.56 -1.51 17.47
CA ARG A 235 15.82 -1.52 18.24
C ARG A 235 16.31 -0.09 18.47
N GLY A 236 16.65 0.21 19.71
CA GLY A 236 17.18 1.52 20.11
C GLY A 236 16.12 2.61 20.32
N LEU A 237 14.83 2.31 20.16
CA LEU A 237 13.79 3.20 20.65
C LEU A 237 13.81 3.27 22.17
N PRO A 238 13.41 4.41 22.78
CA PRO A 238 13.23 4.50 24.23
C PRO A 238 12.23 3.47 24.74
N ASP A 239 12.50 2.93 25.95
CA ASP A 239 11.58 2.00 26.59
C ASP A 239 10.19 2.62 26.76
N ASN A 240 9.15 1.83 26.54
CA ASN A 240 7.74 2.22 26.71
C ASN A 240 7.31 3.44 25.85
N CYS A 241 8.08 3.82 24.82
CA CYS A 241 7.69 4.92 23.94
C CYS A 241 6.48 4.58 23.04
N ILE A 242 6.17 3.29 22.83
CA ILE A 242 4.98 2.86 22.07
C ILE A 242 3.89 2.44 23.05
N ARG A 243 2.71 3.06 22.90
CA ARG A 243 1.51 2.74 23.66
C ARG A 243 0.50 2.08 22.76
N TYR A 244 0.24 0.81 22.99
CA TYR A 244 -0.74 0.00 22.26
C TYR A 244 -2.15 0.19 22.80
N ASN A 245 -3.16 -0.18 22.02
CA ASN A 245 -4.59 -0.04 22.35
C ASN A 245 -4.96 1.41 22.70
N LYS A 246 -4.34 2.38 21.99
CA LYS A 246 -4.52 3.81 22.19
C LYS A 246 -5.04 4.50 20.92
N PRO A 247 -6.25 4.17 20.46
CA PRO A 247 -6.86 4.88 19.33
C PRO A 247 -7.10 6.36 19.70
N VAL A 248 -6.67 7.24 18.81
CA VAL A 248 -6.86 8.70 18.98
C VAL A 248 -8.27 9.06 18.56
N ASN A 249 -8.97 9.79 19.41
CA ASN A 249 -10.34 10.26 19.18
C ASN A 249 -10.39 11.68 18.62
N VAL A 250 -9.59 12.60 19.21
CA VAL A 250 -9.58 14.00 18.78
C VAL A 250 -8.18 14.58 18.90
N VAL A 251 -7.78 15.38 17.91
CA VAL A 251 -6.58 16.22 17.90
C VAL A 251 -7.01 17.68 17.93
N ARG A 252 -6.85 18.34 19.07
CA ARG A 252 -7.14 19.77 19.25
C ARG A 252 -5.86 20.56 19.02
N TRP A 253 -5.81 21.31 17.91
CA TRP A 253 -4.62 22.02 17.46
C TRP A 253 -4.89 23.51 17.24
N GLY A 254 -3.82 24.30 17.18
CA GLY A 254 -3.91 25.75 16.98
C GLY A 254 -3.88 26.55 18.28
N PRO A 255 -3.83 27.88 18.18
CA PRO A 255 -3.69 28.78 19.33
C PRO A 255 -4.81 28.62 20.36
N GLY A 256 -4.44 28.49 21.63
CA GLY A 256 -5.38 28.49 22.75
C GLY A 256 -6.14 27.18 23.04
N GLN A 257 -5.81 26.09 22.35
CA GLN A 257 -6.52 24.80 22.52
C GLN A 257 -6.12 24.04 23.80
N ALA A 258 -4.87 24.13 24.23
CA ALA A 258 -4.44 23.75 25.56
C ALA A 258 -4.00 25.01 26.31
N GLY A 259 -4.18 25.03 27.63
CA GLY A 259 -3.88 26.24 28.43
C GLY A 259 -2.42 26.73 28.36
N ASP A 260 -1.52 25.91 27.80
CA ASP A 260 -0.12 26.22 27.54
C ASP A 260 0.22 26.48 26.06
N GLY A 261 -0.79 26.54 25.17
CA GLY A 261 -0.63 26.80 23.73
C GLY A 261 -0.22 25.56 22.92
N ARG A 262 -0.14 24.37 23.51
CA ARG A 262 0.21 23.10 22.86
C ARG A 262 -1.00 22.43 22.21
N THR A 263 -0.72 21.47 21.34
CA THR A 263 -1.75 20.58 20.77
C THR A 263 -2.16 19.55 21.82
N LEU A 264 -3.46 19.31 21.97
CA LEU A 264 -4.03 18.32 22.86
C LEU A 264 -4.53 17.12 22.06
N ILE A 265 -3.98 15.95 22.32
CA ILE A 265 -4.41 14.67 21.73
C ILE A 265 -5.23 13.93 22.77
N LYS A 266 -6.48 13.60 22.45
CA LYS A 266 -7.36 12.82 23.30
C LYS A 266 -7.56 11.42 22.73
N CYS A 267 -7.24 10.39 23.50
CA CYS A 267 -7.48 8.99 23.16
C CYS A 267 -8.92 8.57 23.48
N CYS A 268 -9.36 7.45 22.89
CA CYS A 268 -10.71 6.94 23.11
C CYS A 268 -10.96 6.47 24.55
N ASP A 269 -9.94 6.09 25.29
CA ASP A 269 -10.00 5.73 26.70
C ASP A 269 -10.03 6.93 27.66
N GLY A 270 -10.00 8.16 27.11
CA GLY A 270 -10.05 9.42 27.85
C GLY A 270 -8.69 9.99 28.23
N GLU A 271 -7.57 9.29 27.98
CA GLU A 271 -6.23 9.85 28.20
C GLU A 271 -5.99 11.09 27.33
N GLU A 272 -5.43 12.15 27.90
CA GLU A 272 -5.09 13.39 27.21
C GLU A 272 -3.56 13.60 27.25
N ILE A 273 -2.99 13.89 26.07
CA ILE A 273 -1.55 14.07 25.90
C ILE A 273 -1.33 15.38 25.15
N THR A 274 -0.42 16.22 25.65
CA THR A 274 -0.03 17.48 24.99
C THR A 274 1.23 17.28 24.16
N ALA A 275 1.35 17.98 23.04
CA ALA A 275 2.49 17.92 22.14
C ALA A 275 2.81 19.26 21.49
N ASP A 276 4.09 19.50 21.20
CA ASP A 276 4.55 20.61 20.37
C ASP A 276 4.39 20.25 18.88
N TYR A 277 4.58 18.99 18.51
CA TYR A 277 4.42 18.46 17.17
C TYR A 277 3.64 17.13 17.19
N VAL A 278 2.78 16.94 16.19
CA VAL A 278 2.04 15.69 16.00
C VAL A 278 2.33 15.12 14.61
N ILE A 279 2.94 13.94 14.54
CA ILE A 279 3.12 13.20 13.28
C ILE A 279 1.92 12.26 13.11
N LEU A 280 1.13 12.49 12.09
CA LEU A 280 -0.08 11.75 11.75
C LEU A 280 0.24 10.71 10.68
N THR A 281 0.16 9.43 11.00
CA THR A 281 0.52 8.33 10.08
C THR A 281 -0.64 7.37 9.79
N MET A 282 -1.85 7.76 10.15
CA MET A 282 -3.06 6.98 9.85
C MET A 282 -3.27 6.83 8.34
N SER A 283 -3.99 5.78 7.94
CA SER A 283 -4.30 5.56 6.52
C SER A 283 -5.12 6.70 5.92
N LEU A 284 -5.03 6.88 4.60
CA LEU A 284 -5.93 7.80 3.89
C LEU A 284 -7.39 7.40 4.08
N GLY A 285 -7.70 6.08 4.20
CA GLY A 285 -9.04 5.60 4.50
C GLY A 285 -9.58 6.13 5.83
N CYS A 286 -8.77 6.07 6.89
CA CYS A 286 -9.15 6.66 8.19
C CYS A 286 -9.37 8.18 8.07
N LEU A 287 -8.52 8.89 7.34
CA LEU A 287 -8.72 10.32 7.12
C LEU A 287 -10.03 10.61 6.36
N LYS A 288 -10.35 9.83 5.32
CA LYS A 288 -11.63 9.95 4.59
C LYS A 288 -12.85 9.72 5.48
N CYS A 289 -12.76 8.77 6.41
CA CYS A 289 -13.89 8.42 7.28
C CYS A 289 -14.06 9.33 8.48
N GLN A 290 -12.98 9.98 8.97
CA GLN A 290 -12.97 10.56 10.31
C GLN A 290 -12.39 11.97 10.40
N ALA A 291 -11.81 12.54 9.33
CA ALA A 291 -11.11 13.82 9.42
C ALA A 291 -11.98 14.96 9.96
N ASP A 292 -13.27 14.93 9.66
CA ASP A 292 -14.27 15.92 10.14
C ASP A 292 -14.47 15.91 11.65
N LYS A 293 -14.25 14.76 12.31
CA LYS A 293 -14.41 14.53 13.75
C LYS A 293 -13.07 14.54 14.50
N LEU A 294 -12.02 14.11 13.81
CA LEU A 294 -10.71 13.92 14.40
C LEU A 294 -9.99 15.24 14.71
N PHE A 295 -10.21 16.29 13.90
CA PHE A 295 -9.48 17.55 14.01
C PHE A 295 -10.35 18.70 14.50
N ALA A 296 -9.89 19.38 15.55
CA ALA A 296 -10.51 20.59 16.08
C ALA A 296 -9.45 21.68 16.30
N PRO A 297 -9.48 22.77 15.52
CA PRO A 297 -10.42 23.10 14.43
C PRO A 297 -10.29 22.14 13.24
N PRO A 298 -11.24 22.17 12.27
CA PRO A 298 -11.13 21.40 11.04
C PRO A 298 -9.83 21.68 10.28
N LEU A 299 -9.37 20.70 9.50
CA LEU A 299 -8.21 20.90 8.62
C LEU A 299 -8.51 21.96 7.54
N PRO A 300 -7.48 22.62 6.98
CA PRO A 300 -7.64 23.55 5.86
C PRO A 300 -8.36 22.89 4.68
N VAL A 301 -9.14 23.70 3.95
CA VAL A 301 -9.98 23.22 2.82
C VAL A 301 -9.13 22.47 1.77
N CYS A 302 -7.94 22.98 1.43
CA CYS A 302 -7.03 22.33 0.49
C CYS A 302 -6.61 20.92 0.95
N LYS A 303 -6.41 20.73 2.26
CA LYS A 303 -6.09 19.42 2.86
C LYS A 303 -7.28 18.47 2.78
N LEU A 304 -8.49 18.95 3.11
CA LEU A 304 -9.72 18.16 3.01
C LEU A 304 -10.03 17.78 1.56
N ASP A 305 -9.78 18.69 0.61
CA ASP A 305 -9.91 18.43 -0.83
C ASP A 305 -8.96 17.33 -1.28
N ALA A 306 -7.69 17.38 -0.85
CA ALA A 306 -6.72 16.32 -1.14
C ALA A 306 -7.13 14.96 -0.56
N ILE A 307 -7.62 14.94 0.69
CA ILE A 307 -8.14 13.72 1.34
C ILE A 307 -9.33 13.16 0.55
N CYS A 308 -10.24 14.01 0.10
CA CYS A 308 -11.45 13.60 -0.63
C CYS A 308 -11.11 13.04 -2.01
N ASN A 309 -10.27 13.73 -2.78
CA ASN A 309 -10.04 13.44 -4.20
C ASN A 309 -9.06 12.28 -4.44
N LEU A 310 -8.05 12.07 -3.58
CA LEU A 310 -7.18 10.90 -3.71
C LEU A 310 -7.98 9.61 -3.57
N GLY A 311 -7.71 8.61 -4.41
CA GLY A 311 -8.31 7.29 -4.32
C GLY A 311 -7.75 6.49 -3.13
N PHE A 312 -8.59 5.66 -2.53
CA PHE A 312 -8.16 4.68 -1.53
C PHE A 312 -8.94 3.39 -1.75
N GLY A 313 -8.22 2.35 -2.17
CA GLY A 313 -8.81 1.11 -2.65
C GLY A 313 -8.76 -0.01 -1.63
N LEU A 314 -9.29 -1.15 -2.06
CA LEU A 314 -9.34 -2.38 -1.29
C LEU A 314 -8.75 -3.53 -2.09
N SER A 315 -7.75 -4.18 -1.53
CA SER A 315 -7.18 -5.42 -2.01
C SER A 315 -7.01 -6.35 -0.84
N ASP A 316 -7.65 -7.49 -0.91
CA ASP A 316 -7.63 -8.53 0.10
C ASP A 316 -7.02 -9.83 -0.43
N LYS A 317 -6.63 -10.68 0.50
CA LYS A 317 -6.07 -12.00 0.25
C LYS A 317 -6.85 -13.04 1.03
N VAL A 318 -7.10 -14.16 0.39
CA VAL A 318 -7.68 -15.36 1.02
C VAL A 318 -6.72 -16.51 0.83
N TYR A 319 -6.19 -17.02 1.91
CA TYR A 319 -5.28 -18.15 1.95
C TYR A 319 -6.04 -19.42 2.25
N LEU A 320 -5.80 -20.46 1.44
CA LEU A 320 -6.46 -21.76 1.51
C LEU A 320 -5.40 -22.82 1.72
N GLU A 321 -5.47 -23.51 2.86
CA GLU A 321 -4.57 -24.62 3.19
C GLU A 321 -5.24 -25.98 2.86
N TYR A 322 -4.51 -26.85 2.19
CA TYR A 322 -4.95 -28.19 1.78
C TYR A 322 -4.08 -29.27 2.42
N ALA A 323 -4.69 -30.41 2.74
CA ALA A 323 -3.96 -31.57 3.27
C ALA A 323 -2.87 -32.06 2.31
N GLU A 324 -3.24 -32.17 1.04
CA GLU A 324 -2.37 -32.59 -0.05
C GLU A 324 -2.53 -31.61 -1.21
N PRO A 325 -1.42 -31.19 -1.88
CA PRO A 325 -1.51 -30.34 -3.05
C PRO A 325 -2.15 -31.10 -4.21
N PHE A 326 -3.10 -30.49 -4.89
CA PHE A 326 -3.68 -30.99 -6.13
C PHE A 326 -3.08 -30.31 -7.38
N TRP A 327 -2.10 -29.46 -7.19
CA TRP A 327 -1.33 -28.77 -8.24
C TRP A 327 0.12 -29.25 -8.26
N VAL A 328 0.80 -29.04 -9.39
CA VAL A 328 2.23 -29.29 -9.50
C VAL A 328 2.98 -28.12 -8.86
N CYS A 329 3.89 -28.41 -7.93
CA CYS A 329 4.71 -27.38 -7.26
C CYS A 329 5.43 -26.50 -8.28
N HIS A 330 5.36 -25.19 -8.06
CA HIS A 330 5.85 -24.12 -8.94
C HIS A 330 5.02 -23.89 -10.22
N GLU A 331 3.93 -24.61 -10.43
CA GLU A 331 2.97 -24.44 -11.52
C GLU A 331 1.55 -24.09 -11.02
N GLY A 332 1.38 -23.93 -9.70
CA GLY A 332 0.09 -23.73 -9.04
C GLY A 332 -0.54 -22.33 -9.26
N ASN A 333 -0.04 -21.55 -10.21
CA ASN A 333 -0.58 -20.22 -10.50
C ASN A 333 -1.69 -20.32 -11.53
N LEU A 334 -2.94 -20.17 -11.07
CA LEU A 334 -4.14 -20.16 -11.91
C LEU A 334 -4.58 -18.71 -12.18
N LYS A 335 -4.65 -18.35 -13.45
CA LYS A 335 -5.19 -17.06 -13.91
C LYS A 335 -6.56 -17.27 -14.56
N LEU A 336 -7.50 -16.42 -14.19
CA LEU A 336 -8.90 -16.58 -14.55
C LEU A 336 -9.20 -15.81 -15.83
N ALA A 337 -9.38 -16.55 -16.94
CA ALA A 337 -9.70 -16.01 -18.26
C ALA A 337 -11.23 -15.93 -18.43
N TRP A 338 -11.84 -14.94 -17.75
CA TRP A 338 -13.27 -14.64 -17.86
C TRP A 338 -13.62 -14.11 -19.25
N SER A 339 -14.83 -14.40 -19.74
CA SER A 339 -15.38 -13.71 -20.90
C SER A 339 -15.91 -12.31 -20.57
N ALA A 340 -16.10 -11.46 -21.58
CA ALA A 340 -16.68 -10.14 -21.38
C ALA A 340 -18.08 -10.21 -20.77
N GLU A 341 -18.90 -11.16 -21.24
CA GLU A 341 -20.28 -11.37 -20.80
C GLU A 341 -20.32 -11.81 -19.32
N GLU A 342 -19.40 -12.68 -18.93
CA GLU A 342 -19.29 -13.12 -17.55
C GLU A 342 -18.91 -11.99 -16.61
N LEU A 343 -18.02 -11.10 -17.00
CA LEU A 343 -17.60 -9.95 -16.20
C LEU A 343 -18.70 -8.89 -16.03
N LEU A 344 -19.69 -8.85 -16.92
CA LEU A 344 -20.84 -7.94 -16.79
C LEU A 344 -21.84 -8.34 -15.72
N CYS A 345 -21.87 -9.63 -15.31
CA CYS A 345 -22.79 -10.12 -14.29
C CYS A 345 -22.25 -9.84 -12.89
N ARG A 346 -22.72 -8.81 -12.24
CA ARG A 346 -22.21 -8.32 -10.95
C ARG A 346 -22.67 -9.10 -9.69
N CYS A 347 -23.43 -10.18 -9.87
CA CYS A 347 -24.00 -10.91 -8.73
C CYS A 347 -23.04 -11.89 -8.05
N ASP A 348 -21.87 -12.13 -8.64
CA ASP A 348 -20.90 -13.13 -8.19
C ASP A 348 -19.60 -12.44 -7.75
N TRP A 349 -19.36 -12.39 -6.46
CA TRP A 349 -18.16 -11.78 -5.87
C TRP A 349 -16.86 -12.46 -6.31
N THR A 350 -16.91 -13.75 -6.68
CA THR A 350 -15.70 -14.48 -7.12
C THR A 350 -15.09 -13.92 -8.40
N ARG A 351 -15.82 -13.08 -9.14
CA ARG A 351 -15.28 -12.36 -10.31
C ARG A 351 -14.27 -11.29 -9.96
N GLY A 352 -14.29 -10.81 -8.72
CA GLY A 352 -13.24 -9.96 -8.17
C GLY A 352 -11.94 -10.70 -7.88
N VAL A 353 -11.94 -12.04 -7.90
CA VAL A 353 -10.71 -12.84 -7.77
C VAL A 353 -9.86 -12.64 -9.02
N CYS A 354 -8.66 -12.12 -8.82
CA CYS A 354 -7.77 -11.72 -9.90
C CYS A 354 -6.87 -12.88 -10.35
N ALA A 355 -6.39 -13.65 -9.39
CA ALA A 355 -5.56 -14.82 -9.58
C ALA A 355 -5.61 -15.69 -8.34
N ILE A 356 -5.28 -16.96 -8.50
CA ILE A 356 -5.02 -17.88 -7.39
C ILE A 356 -3.58 -18.36 -7.57
N ASP A 357 -2.71 -17.95 -6.65
CA ASP A 357 -1.29 -18.18 -6.72
C ASP A 357 -0.83 -19.19 -5.66
N GLU A 358 0.13 -20.01 -6.02
CA GLU A 358 0.84 -20.86 -5.06
C GLU A 358 1.63 -19.99 -4.09
N MET A 359 1.53 -20.29 -2.80
CA MET A 359 2.23 -19.55 -1.77
C MET A 359 3.72 -19.86 -1.80
N PRO A 360 4.62 -18.87 -2.05
CA PRO A 360 6.06 -19.11 -2.04
C PRO A 360 6.53 -19.69 -0.70
N GLY A 361 7.21 -20.83 -0.74
CA GLY A 361 7.73 -21.52 0.44
C GLY A 361 6.76 -22.51 1.08
N SER A 362 5.53 -22.64 0.59
CA SER A 362 4.57 -23.67 0.98
C SER A 362 4.34 -24.67 -0.15
N LYS A 363 3.96 -25.89 0.23
CA LYS A 363 3.45 -26.91 -0.71
C LYS A 363 1.94 -27.11 -0.56
N HIS A 364 1.33 -26.52 0.45
CA HIS A 364 -0.04 -26.79 0.87
C HIS A 364 -0.97 -25.58 0.80
N VAL A 365 -0.43 -24.37 0.52
CA VAL A 365 -1.21 -23.14 0.59
C VAL A 365 -1.33 -22.46 -0.76
N LEU A 366 -2.56 -22.14 -1.14
CA LEU A 366 -2.90 -21.21 -2.23
C LEU A 366 -3.35 -19.87 -1.69
N CYS A 367 -3.09 -18.82 -2.44
CA CYS A 367 -3.52 -17.46 -2.15
C CYS A 367 -4.41 -16.93 -3.27
N ALA A 368 -5.68 -16.65 -2.98
CA ALA A 368 -6.57 -15.92 -3.87
C ALA A 368 -6.49 -14.42 -3.56
N SER A 369 -6.17 -13.60 -4.57
CA SER A 369 -6.18 -12.14 -4.47
C SER A 369 -7.49 -11.59 -5.01
N ILE A 370 -8.12 -10.68 -4.26
CA ILE A 370 -9.40 -10.07 -4.62
C ILE A 370 -9.36 -8.57 -4.34
N SER A 371 -10.02 -7.75 -5.18
CA SER A 371 -9.99 -6.28 -5.02
C SER A 371 -11.33 -5.62 -5.33
N GLY A 372 -11.44 -4.35 -4.92
CA GLY A 372 -12.59 -3.50 -5.19
C GLY A 372 -13.84 -3.89 -4.40
N GLN A 373 -15.01 -3.64 -4.98
CA GLN A 373 -16.29 -3.88 -4.32
C GLN A 373 -16.52 -5.36 -3.96
N GLU A 374 -16.04 -6.28 -4.79
CA GLU A 374 -16.14 -7.72 -4.56
C GLU A 374 -15.34 -8.16 -3.33
N ALA A 375 -14.21 -7.52 -3.04
CA ALA A 375 -13.47 -7.73 -1.80
C ALA A 375 -14.29 -7.27 -0.58
N ALA A 376 -14.97 -6.11 -0.65
CA ALA A 376 -15.84 -5.64 0.42
C ALA A 376 -17.03 -6.60 0.67
N ILE A 377 -17.60 -7.16 -0.40
CA ILE A 377 -18.65 -8.20 -0.29
C ILE A 377 -18.06 -9.42 0.41
N MET A 378 -16.91 -9.92 -0.03
CA MET A 378 -16.22 -11.06 0.57
C MET A 378 -15.95 -10.84 2.06
N GLU A 379 -15.51 -9.64 2.48
CA GLU A 379 -15.27 -9.34 3.89
C GLU A 379 -16.54 -9.52 4.76
N SER A 380 -17.73 -9.25 4.22
CA SER A 380 -19.00 -9.34 4.91
C SER A 380 -19.56 -10.76 5.03
N MET A 381 -19.01 -11.73 4.26
CA MET A 381 -19.48 -13.11 4.22
C MET A 381 -18.93 -13.94 5.37
N ALA A 382 -19.60 -15.06 5.68
CA ALA A 382 -19.07 -16.07 6.60
C ALA A 382 -17.88 -16.82 5.97
N ASP A 383 -16.94 -17.29 6.80
CA ASP A 383 -15.71 -17.93 6.30
C ASP A 383 -16.02 -19.19 5.48
N ASN A 384 -17.03 -19.98 5.87
CA ASN A 384 -17.46 -21.16 5.13
C ASN A 384 -17.98 -20.82 3.72
N ASP A 385 -18.72 -19.71 3.59
CA ASP A 385 -19.27 -19.28 2.29
C ASP A 385 -18.16 -18.80 1.35
N VAL A 386 -17.14 -18.16 1.90
CA VAL A 386 -15.95 -17.76 1.13
C VAL A 386 -15.14 -18.97 0.69
N ALA A 387 -14.91 -19.94 1.57
CA ALA A 387 -14.22 -21.20 1.24
C ALA A 387 -14.97 -22.01 0.18
N GLU A 388 -16.32 -22.09 0.30
CA GLU A 388 -17.17 -22.71 -0.71
C GLU A 388 -17.07 -22.01 -2.06
N GLY A 389 -17.24 -20.69 -2.09
CA GLY A 389 -17.16 -19.90 -3.32
C GLY A 389 -15.85 -20.08 -4.05
N LEU A 390 -14.71 -20.03 -3.34
CA LEU A 390 -13.38 -20.24 -3.93
C LEU A 390 -13.17 -21.70 -4.37
N THR A 391 -13.70 -22.67 -3.64
CA THR A 391 -13.64 -24.08 -4.04
C THR A 391 -14.41 -24.31 -5.34
N GLN A 392 -15.62 -23.76 -5.47
CA GLN A 392 -16.41 -23.83 -6.69
C GLN A 392 -15.73 -23.10 -7.86
N LEU A 393 -15.11 -21.95 -7.59
CA LEU A 393 -14.31 -21.23 -8.58
C LEU A 393 -13.15 -22.09 -9.11
N LEU A 394 -12.38 -22.70 -8.20
CA LEU A 394 -11.28 -23.62 -8.56
C LEU A 394 -11.78 -24.81 -9.39
N ARG A 395 -12.86 -25.48 -8.95
CA ARG A 395 -13.46 -26.59 -9.67
C ARG A 395 -13.88 -26.22 -11.07
N ARG A 396 -14.49 -25.06 -11.22
CA ARG A 396 -14.95 -24.52 -12.50
C ARG A 396 -13.79 -24.25 -13.45
N PHE A 397 -12.78 -23.52 -13.02
CA PHE A 397 -11.67 -23.08 -13.88
C PHE A 397 -10.65 -24.18 -14.16
N THR A 398 -10.52 -25.16 -13.28
CA THR A 398 -9.66 -26.35 -13.53
C THR A 398 -10.39 -27.46 -14.29
N GLY A 399 -11.71 -27.37 -14.42
CA GLY A 399 -12.52 -28.47 -15.00
C GLY A 399 -12.56 -29.72 -14.12
N ASN A 400 -12.13 -29.65 -12.86
CA ASN A 400 -12.09 -30.78 -11.93
C ASN A 400 -13.11 -30.60 -10.78
N PRO A 401 -14.29 -31.25 -10.88
CA PRO A 401 -15.33 -31.11 -9.86
C PRO A 401 -14.98 -31.80 -8.52
N CYS A 402 -13.92 -32.63 -8.50
CA CYS A 402 -13.52 -33.41 -7.33
C CYS A 402 -12.45 -32.73 -6.48
N LEU A 403 -12.06 -31.47 -6.77
CA LEU A 403 -11.09 -30.78 -5.94
C LEU A 403 -11.58 -30.68 -4.48
N PRO A 404 -10.67 -30.93 -3.50
CA PRO A 404 -11.02 -30.94 -2.09
C PRO A 404 -11.35 -29.55 -1.57
N TYR A 405 -12.03 -29.49 -0.43
CA TYR A 405 -12.16 -28.28 0.35
C TYR A 405 -10.86 -27.99 1.12
N PRO A 406 -10.54 -26.72 1.38
CA PRO A 406 -9.41 -26.35 2.22
C PRO A 406 -9.66 -26.83 3.65
N GLN A 407 -8.60 -27.27 4.34
CA GLN A 407 -8.66 -27.64 5.75
C GLN A 407 -8.70 -26.40 6.66
N MET A 408 -8.01 -25.33 6.24
CA MET A 408 -7.98 -24.06 6.93
C MET A 408 -8.01 -22.90 5.92
N MET A 409 -8.64 -21.83 6.32
CA MET A 409 -8.67 -20.58 5.57
C MET A 409 -8.34 -19.41 6.49
N LEU A 410 -7.49 -18.51 6.01
CA LEU A 410 -7.26 -17.20 6.61
C LEU A 410 -7.48 -16.13 5.54
N ARG A 411 -8.04 -15.00 5.93
CA ARG A 411 -8.26 -13.87 5.00
C ARG A 411 -8.00 -12.52 5.66
N SER A 412 -7.55 -11.56 4.87
CA SER A 412 -7.50 -10.17 5.29
C SER A 412 -8.89 -9.53 5.25
N ARG A 413 -9.06 -8.44 6.00
CA ARG A 413 -10.30 -7.65 6.11
C ARG A 413 -9.93 -6.19 6.33
N TRP A 414 -9.41 -5.54 5.28
CA TRP A 414 -8.87 -4.19 5.39
C TRP A 414 -9.92 -3.09 5.39
N ALA A 415 -11.05 -3.30 4.70
CA ALA A 415 -12.13 -2.30 4.65
C ALA A 415 -12.95 -2.26 5.93
N SER A 416 -13.26 -3.43 6.50
CA SER A 416 -14.07 -3.54 7.72
C SER A 416 -13.31 -3.21 9.00
N ASP A 417 -11.96 -3.12 8.95
CA ASP A 417 -11.15 -2.69 10.09
C ASP A 417 -11.19 -1.14 10.19
N PRO A 418 -11.77 -0.57 11.27
CA PRO A 418 -11.94 0.88 11.41
C PRO A 418 -10.62 1.66 11.53
N HIS A 419 -9.51 0.96 11.77
CA HIS A 419 -8.18 1.56 11.85
C HIS A 419 -7.45 1.62 10.51
N PHE A 420 -8.06 1.07 9.43
CA PHE A 420 -7.50 1.09 8.07
C PHE A 420 -8.49 1.61 7.05
N CYS A 421 -9.75 1.16 7.05
CA CYS A 421 -10.82 1.53 6.12
C CYS A 421 -10.42 1.33 4.65
N GLY A 422 -9.67 0.25 4.35
CA GLY A 422 -9.13 -0.08 3.02
C GLY A 422 -7.64 -0.43 3.04
N SER A 423 -7.06 -0.63 1.85
CA SER A 423 -5.71 -1.19 1.71
C SER A 423 -4.65 -0.15 1.38
N PHE A 424 -4.77 0.59 0.28
CA PHE A 424 -3.75 1.56 -0.16
C PHE A 424 -4.32 2.60 -1.14
N SER A 425 -3.54 3.70 -1.30
CA SER A 425 -3.94 4.82 -2.14
C SER A 425 -3.69 4.57 -3.63
N TYR A 426 -4.49 5.23 -4.48
CA TYR A 426 -4.30 5.30 -5.93
C TYR A 426 -4.68 6.68 -6.47
N MET A 427 -4.31 6.95 -7.72
CA MET A 427 -4.66 8.19 -8.40
C MET A 427 -6.04 8.06 -9.04
N SER A 428 -7.05 8.69 -8.42
CA SER A 428 -8.42 8.71 -8.94
C SER A 428 -8.56 9.67 -10.13
N CYS A 429 -9.67 9.57 -10.85
CA CYS A 429 -9.98 10.51 -11.94
C CYS A 429 -10.14 11.97 -11.47
N CYS A 430 -10.35 12.19 -10.17
CA CYS A 430 -10.47 13.52 -9.56
C CYS A 430 -9.16 14.00 -8.95
N SER A 431 -8.10 13.21 -8.96
CA SER A 431 -6.84 13.53 -8.30
C SER A 431 -5.68 13.76 -9.27
N THR A 432 -4.69 14.49 -8.78
CA THR A 432 -3.41 14.72 -9.43
C THR A 432 -2.30 14.59 -8.38
N VAL A 433 -1.04 14.54 -8.84
CA VAL A 433 0.14 14.55 -7.96
C VAL A 433 0.13 15.72 -6.97
N SER A 434 -0.49 16.86 -7.33
CA SER A 434 -0.63 18.01 -6.43
C SER A 434 -1.41 17.67 -5.15
N HIS A 435 -2.43 16.79 -5.23
CA HIS A 435 -3.18 16.35 -4.04
C HIS A 435 -2.31 15.49 -3.11
N GLN A 436 -1.39 14.68 -3.65
CA GLN A 436 -0.43 13.94 -2.82
C GLN A 436 0.56 14.89 -2.12
N CYS A 437 1.06 15.90 -2.84
CA CYS A 437 1.91 16.95 -2.27
C CYS A 437 1.17 17.68 -1.15
N GLU A 438 -0.08 18.11 -1.42
CA GLU A 438 -0.91 18.77 -0.43
C GLU A 438 -1.17 17.89 0.78
N LEU A 439 -1.49 16.61 0.58
CA LEU A 439 -1.68 15.67 1.70
C LEU A 439 -0.42 15.57 2.58
N GLY A 440 0.78 15.62 1.99
CA GLY A 440 2.05 15.62 2.70
C GLY A 440 2.50 16.97 3.25
N THR A 441 1.80 18.07 2.94
CA THR A 441 2.13 19.39 3.45
C THR A 441 1.75 19.50 4.93
N PRO A 442 2.59 20.06 5.82
CA PRO A 442 2.25 20.24 7.22
C PRO A 442 1.18 21.32 7.42
N VAL A 443 0.57 21.33 8.60
CA VAL A 443 -0.43 22.34 8.98
C VAL A 443 0.01 22.96 10.34
N PRO A 444 0.08 24.30 10.46
CA PRO A 444 0.03 25.33 9.40
C PRO A 444 1.03 25.07 8.26
N GLY A 445 0.72 25.58 7.06
CA GLY A 445 1.51 25.37 5.85
C GLY A 445 2.80 26.20 5.81
N PRO A 446 3.69 25.94 4.82
CA PRO A 446 4.98 26.64 4.73
C PRO A 446 4.89 28.16 4.51
N CYS A 447 3.76 28.66 4.00
CA CYS A 447 3.52 30.10 3.79
C CYS A 447 2.87 30.78 5.02
N ASP A 448 2.53 30.00 6.04
CA ASP A 448 1.98 30.53 7.29
C ASP A 448 3.12 31.07 8.16
N PRO A 449 2.95 32.21 8.85
CA PRO A 449 3.94 32.74 9.78
C PRO A 449 4.14 31.85 11.02
N GLN A 450 3.16 30.99 11.32
CA GLN A 450 3.25 30.04 12.43
C GLN A 450 4.02 28.78 12.04
N PRO A 451 4.84 28.21 12.95
CA PRO A 451 5.50 26.93 12.68
C PRO A 451 4.47 25.80 12.51
N PRO A 452 4.80 24.79 11.69
CA PRO A 452 3.93 23.64 11.52
C PRO A 452 3.76 22.86 12.84
N ILE A 453 2.54 22.38 13.06
CA ILE A 453 2.15 21.63 14.26
C ILE A 453 1.77 20.18 13.90
N LEU A 454 0.90 20.05 12.87
CA LEU A 454 0.46 18.76 12.34
C LEU A 454 1.30 18.37 11.13
N LEU A 455 1.92 17.21 11.20
CA LEU A 455 2.80 16.69 10.15
C LEU A 455 2.21 15.39 9.62
N PHE A 456 2.04 15.30 8.29
CA PHE A 456 1.35 14.19 7.65
C PHE A 456 2.33 13.23 6.99
N ALA A 457 2.34 11.98 7.42
CA ALA A 457 3.14 10.91 6.85
C ALA A 457 2.26 9.69 6.52
N GLY A 458 2.79 8.76 5.77
CA GLY A 458 2.10 7.58 5.25
C GLY A 458 2.29 7.44 3.75
N GLU A 459 1.99 6.27 3.21
CA GLU A 459 2.23 5.94 1.80
C GLU A 459 1.52 6.89 0.82
N ALA A 460 0.35 7.43 1.19
CA ALA A 460 -0.43 8.33 0.35
C ALA A 460 0.15 9.74 0.22
N THR A 461 1.16 10.10 1.04
CA THR A 461 1.74 11.44 1.11
C THR A 461 3.02 11.61 0.28
N VAL A 462 3.39 10.59 -0.52
CA VAL A 462 4.67 10.59 -1.25
C VAL A 462 4.44 10.41 -2.74
N PRO A 463 4.53 11.49 -3.53
CA PRO A 463 4.47 11.39 -4.98
C PRO A 463 5.49 10.39 -5.54
N GLY A 464 5.05 9.58 -6.49
CA GLY A 464 5.87 8.57 -7.13
C GLY A 464 6.04 7.26 -6.36
N TYR A 465 5.91 7.26 -5.03
CA TYR A 465 6.10 6.06 -4.19
C TYR A 465 4.87 5.74 -3.33
N PHE A 466 3.69 6.23 -3.72
CA PHE A 466 2.44 5.91 -3.05
C PHE A 466 2.12 4.41 -3.10
N ALA A 467 1.23 3.94 -2.25
CA ALA A 467 0.85 2.53 -2.12
C ALA A 467 2.01 1.57 -1.78
N THR A 468 3.14 2.09 -1.27
CA THR A 468 4.33 1.28 -0.99
C THR A 468 4.86 1.45 0.42
N VAL A 469 5.52 0.39 0.92
CA VAL A 469 6.15 0.41 2.24
C VAL A 469 7.35 1.36 2.26
N HIS A 470 8.13 1.44 1.17
CA HIS A 470 9.25 2.38 1.09
C HIS A 470 8.79 3.83 1.02
N GLY A 471 7.66 4.13 0.35
CA GLY A 471 7.04 5.45 0.41
C GLY A 471 6.60 5.81 1.83
N ALA A 472 5.94 4.88 2.54
CA ALA A 472 5.59 5.08 3.94
C ALA A 472 6.82 5.38 4.81
N ARG A 473 7.91 4.61 4.64
CA ARG A 473 9.18 4.84 5.36
C ARG A 473 9.75 6.23 5.08
N LEU A 474 9.85 6.61 3.81
CA LEU A 474 10.39 7.92 3.39
C LEU A 474 9.58 9.07 3.98
N SER A 475 8.25 8.95 4.03
CA SER A 475 7.40 9.98 4.61
C SER A 475 7.63 10.18 6.10
N GLY A 476 7.80 9.10 6.86
CA GLY A 476 8.10 9.15 8.28
C GLY A 476 9.46 9.83 8.55
N ILE A 477 10.49 9.48 7.80
CA ILE A 477 11.81 10.12 7.85
C ILE A 477 11.69 11.61 7.53
N ARG A 478 10.97 11.98 6.47
CA ARG A 478 10.73 13.37 6.06
C ARG A 478 10.18 14.23 7.19
N GLU A 479 9.15 13.75 7.89
CA GLU A 479 8.53 14.54 8.96
C GLU A 479 9.39 14.58 10.23
N ALA A 480 10.11 13.52 10.54
CA ALA A 480 11.10 13.55 11.61
C ALA A 480 12.23 14.58 11.32
N GLU A 481 12.76 14.60 10.12
CA GLU A 481 13.78 15.58 9.70
C GLU A 481 13.25 17.02 9.73
N ARG A 482 11.98 17.21 9.38
CA ARG A 482 11.32 18.53 9.52
C ARG A 482 11.36 19.02 10.96
N ILE A 483 11.00 18.18 11.94
CA ILE A 483 11.07 18.51 13.37
C ILE A 483 12.51 18.81 13.79
N ILE A 484 13.46 17.98 13.40
CA ILE A 484 14.89 18.15 13.72
C ILE A 484 15.39 19.51 13.20
N LEU A 485 15.04 19.88 11.96
CA LEU A 485 15.43 21.16 11.37
C LEU A 485 14.77 22.35 12.05
N LEU A 486 13.49 22.23 12.45
CA LEU A 486 12.78 23.27 13.19
C LEU A 486 13.40 23.47 14.58
N THR A 487 13.72 22.39 15.26
CA THR A 487 14.37 22.45 16.58
C THR A 487 15.74 23.12 16.50
N LYS A 488 16.54 22.84 15.47
CA LYS A 488 17.84 23.51 15.25
C LYS A 488 17.74 24.99 14.93
N LYS A 489 16.69 25.43 14.22
CA LYS A 489 16.48 26.85 13.89
C LYS A 489 16.17 27.74 15.09
N PHE A 490 15.67 27.17 16.19
CA PHE A 490 15.45 27.90 17.44
C PHE A 490 16.73 28.05 18.27
N GLU A 491 17.80 27.37 17.91
CA GLU A 491 19.13 27.63 18.41
C GLU A 491 19.67 28.88 17.68
N GLY A 492 19.59 30.05 18.30
CA GLY A 492 20.20 31.28 17.77
C GLY A 492 21.70 31.06 17.49
N PRO A 493 22.34 31.90 16.63
CA PRO A 493 23.77 31.76 16.37
C PRO A 493 24.55 31.74 17.68
N PRO A 494 25.61 30.92 17.79
CA PRO A 494 26.45 30.87 19.00
C PRO A 494 26.92 32.28 19.33
N ARG A 495 26.59 32.74 20.53
CA ARG A 495 27.06 34.02 21.07
C ARG A 495 28.56 33.94 21.37
#